data_f6d2c8da15d9e0c725c29b8292db3617
#
_entry.id   f6d2c8da15d9e0c725c29b8292db3617
#
_cell.length_a   1.000
_cell.length_b   1.000
_cell.length_c   1.000
_cell.angle_alpha   90.00
_cell.angle_beta   90.00
_cell.angle_gamma   90.00
#
_symmetry.space_group_name_H-M   'P 1'
#
loop_
_entity.id
_entity.type
_entity.pdbx_description
1 polymer ?
#
loop_
_entity_poly.entity_id
_entity_poly.type
_entity_poly.pdbx_seq_one_letter_code
_entity_poly.pdbx_strand_id
1 'polypeptide(L)'
;LFVFYLINLIGVKEAAFVQKFMIVFLLLGLSTLIFFGIGEVNYENFESPEKLFPDGWYGFGLACVVLSFSTGGAQFISELGGEMKNPQRDLPRAMIFSTLLAAVFFTLVSVVAVGILPLEQTAGKSLAEVASAILPAPVYVAFIIGAGLFALATSINSTFTWATKSVLIACE
;
A
#
# COMPACT_ATOMS: atom_id res chain seq x y z
N LEU A 1 0.52 18.92 3.04
CA LEU A 1 -0.21 19.30 1.83
C LEU A 1 0.54 20.39 1.05
N PHE A 2 0.85 21.53 1.65
CA PHE A 2 1.47 22.68 0.98
C PHE A 2 2.81 22.34 0.30
N VAL A 3 3.67 21.55 0.95
CA VAL A 3 4.95 21.12 0.38
C VAL A 3 4.74 20.30 -0.91
N PHE A 4 3.83 19.33 -0.90
CA PHE A 4 3.53 18.52 -2.10
C PHE A 4 2.87 19.33 -3.22
N TYR A 5 2.04 20.30 -2.86
CA TYR A 5 1.51 21.27 -3.82
C TYR A 5 2.65 22.04 -4.51
N LEU A 6 3.60 22.59 -3.77
CA LEU A 6 4.76 23.30 -4.34
C LEU A 6 5.62 22.40 -5.22
N ILE A 7 5.89 21.15 -4.80
CA ILE A 7 6.67 20.20 -5.61
C ILE A 7 5.97 19.92 -6.94
N ASN A 8 4.65 19.72 -6.93
CA ASN A 8 3.87 19.48 -8.15
C ASN A 8 3.77 20.72 -9.05
N LEU A 9 3.85 21.95 -8.50
CA LEU A 9 3.94 23.18 -9.29
C LEU A 9 5.28 23.30 -10.06
N ILE A 10 6.38 22.79 -9.50
CA ILE A 10 7.69 22.81 -10.15
C ILE A 10 7.66 21.90 -11.39
N GLY A 11 7.08 20.71 -11.27
CA GLY A 11 6.90 19.81 -12.42
C GLY A 11 6.70 18.35 -12.04
N VAL A 12 6.22 17.58 -13.02
CA VAL A 12 5.92 16.13 -12.86
C VAL A 12 7.19 15.32 -12.61
N LYS A 13 8.33 15.73 -13.13
CA LYS A 13 9.61 15.01 -12.94
C LYS A 13 10.07 15.08 -11.49
N GLU A 14 9.98 16.23 -10.87
CA GLU A 14 10.34 16.48 -9.49
C GLU A 14 9.37 15.75 -8.54
N ALA A 15 8.08 15.83 -8.82
CA ALA A 15 7.06 15.08 -8.09
C ALA A 15 7.31 13.55 -8.18
N ALA A 16 7.66 13.03 -9.35
CA ALA A 16 7.98 11.63 -9.56
C ALA A 16 9.27 11.21 -8.84
N PHE A 17 10.30 12.08 -8.79
CA PHE A 17 11.52 11.79 -8.04
C PHE A 17 11.25 11.67 -6.54
N VAL A 18 10.51 12.62 -5.96
CA VAL A 18 10.11 12.58 -4.54
C VAL A 18 9.23 11.36 -4.27
N GLN A 19 8.30 11.03 -5.16
CA GLN A 19 7.45 9.85 -5.07
C GLN A 19 8.28 8.55 -5.01
N LYS A 20 9.27 8.42 -5.89
CA LYS A 20 10.16 7.25 -5.91
C LYS A 20 10.90 7.07 -4.58
N PHE A 21 11.42 8.15 -4.01
CA PHE A 21 12.08 8.14 -2.72
C PHE A 21 11.14 7.67 -1.61
N MET A 22 9.94 8.26 -1.55
CA MET A 22 8.94 7.91 -0.53
C MET A 22 8.48 6.45 -0.63
N ILE A 23 8.29 5.92 -1.86
CA ILE A 23 7.92 4.51 -2.07
C ILE A 23 9.01 3.57 -1.55
N VAL A 24 10.28 3.87 -1.78
CA VAL A 24 11.38 3.04 -1.27
C VAL A 24 11.32 2.95 0.26
N PHE A 25 11.14 4.08 0.96
CA PHE A 25 11.01 4.07 2.42
C PHE A 25 9.74 3.37 2.91
N LEU A 26 8.63 3.51 2.19
CA LEU A 26 7.40 2.79 2.48
C LEU A 26 7.60 1.27 2.39
N LEU A 27 8.21 0.80 1.31
CA LEU A 27 8.49 -0.63 1.12
C LEU A 27 9.47 -1.16 2.17
N LEU A 28 10.50 -0.38 2.51
CA LEU A 28 11.42 -0.72 3.60
C LEU A 28 10.68 -0.80 4.94
N GLY A 29 9.80 0.16 5.24
CA GLY A 29 8.97 0.14 6.44
C GLY A 29 8.08 -1.10 6.52
N LEU A 30 7.35 -1.44 5.45
CA LEU A 30 6.55 -2.68 5.40
C LEU A 30 7.42 -3.93 5.52
N SER A 31 8.60 -3.93 4.89
CA SER A 31 9.53 -5.05 4.98
C SER A 31 10.04 -5.30 6.40
N THR A 32 10.15 -4.28 7.26
CA THR A 32 10.51 -4.49 8.66
C THR A 32 9.47 -5.32 9.40
N LEU A 33 8.17 -5.04 9.19
CA LEU A 33 7.09 -5.83 9.80
C LEU A 33 7.13 -7.28 9.32
N ILE A 34 7.32 -7.49 8.01
CA ILE A 34 7.38 -8.83 7.42
C ILE A 34 8.60 -9.59 7.97
N PHE A 35 9.78 -8.97 7.97
CA PHE A 35 11.03 -9.62 8.38
C PHE A 35 11.02 -10.03 9.86
N PHE A 36 10.57 -9.14 10.73
CA PHE A 36 10.49 -9.44 12.16
C PHE A 36 9.32 -10.36 12.51
N GLY A 37 8.23 -10.29 11.76
CA GLY A 37 7.02 -11.02 12.07
C GLY A 37 6.97 -12.43 11.48
N ILE A 38 7.62 -12.68 10.34
CA ILE A 38 7.46 -13.96 9.63
C ILE A 38 7.97 -15.18 10.43
N GLY A 39 8.97 -14.96 11.30
CA GLY A 39 9.51 -15.99 12.18
C GLY A 39 8.65 -16.32 13.40
N GLU A 40 7.73 -15.44 13.75
CA GLU A 40 6.83 -15.54 14.91
C GLU A 40 5.43 -16.00 14.52
N VAL A 41 5.21 -16.33 13.25
CA VAL A 41 3.91 -16.79 12.74
C VAL A 41 3.54 -18.13 13.37
N ASN A 42 2.41 -18.17 14.07
CA ASN A 42 1.83 -19.41 14.58
C ASN A 42 0.90 -20.02 13.53
N TYR A 43 1.32 -21.16 12.97
CA TYR A 43 0.55 -21.89 11.95
C TYR A 43 -0.81 -22.39 12.45
N GLU A 44 -0.98 -22.59 13.75
CA GLU A 44 -2.26 -22.99 14.33
C GLU A 44 -3.40 -21.97 14.05
N ASN A 45 -3.04 -20.70 13.81
CA ASN A 45 -4.02 -19.69 13.42
C ASN A 45 -4.63 -19.92 12.02
N PHE A 46 -4.02 -20.79 11.22
CA PHE A 46 -4.45 -21.12 9.86
C PHE A 46 -4.99 -22.55 9.70
N GLU A 47 -4.97 -23.40 10.76
CA GLU A 47 -5.30 -24.81 10.64
C GLU A 47 -6.80 -25.10 10.45
N SER A 48 -7.68 -24.24 10.97
CA SER A 48 -9.11 -24.50 10.89
C SER A 48 -9.81 -23.62 9.85
N PRO A 49 -10.74 -24.18 9.04
CA PRO A 49 -11.55 -23.42 8.12
C PRO A 49 -12.33 -22.28 8.79
N GLU A 50 -12.75 -22.47 10.04
CA GLU A 50 -13.48 -21.47 10.84
C GLU A 50 -12.61 -20.25 11.16
N LYS A 51 -11.31 -20.44 11.37
CA LYS A 51 -10.36 -19.34 11.58
C LYS A 51 -10.00 -18.60 10.29
N LEU A 52 -9.96 -19.31 9.15
CA LEU A 52 -9.67 -18.72 7.85
C LEU A 52 -10.87 -18.01 7.21
N PHE A 53 -12.07 -18.56 7.43
CA PHE A 53 -13.32 -18.09 6.85
C PHE A 53 -14.40 -17.95 7.93
N PRO A 54 -14.25 -17.05 8.89
CA PRO A 54 -15.18 -16.92 10.02
C PRO A 54 -16.62 -16.64 9.58
N ASP A 55 -16.80 -15.89 8.50
CA ASP A 55 -18.09 -15.58 7.88
C ASP A 55 -18.33 -16.38 6.57
N GLY A 56 -17.62 -17.48 6.39
CA GLY A 56 -17.71 -18.34 5.20
C GLY A 56 -17.43 -17.61 3.89
N TRP A 57 -18.06 -18.09 2.81
CA TRP A 57 -17.89 -17.51 1.47
C TRP A 57 -18.40 -16.08 1.34
N TYR A 58 -19.39 -15.69 2.15
CA TYR A 58 -19.88 -14.31 2.16
C TYR A 58 -18.82 -13.34 2.66
N GLY A 59 -18.18 -13.65 3.79
CA GLY A 59 -17.09 -12.85 4.35
C GLY A 59 -15.90 -12.77 3.41
N PHE A 60 -15.55 -13.89 2.77
CA PHE A 60 -14.50 -13.91 1.74
C PHE A 60 -14.83 -12.98 0.56
N GLY A 61 -16.06 -13.04 0.05
CA GLY A 61 -16.50 -12.16 -1.04
C GLY A 61 -16.44 -10.68 -0.64
N LEU A 62 -16.87 -10.34 0.58
CA LEU A 62 -16.80 -8.98 1.10
C LEU A 62 -15.35 -8.50 1.23
N ALA A 63 -14.46 -9.35 1.74
CA ALA A 63 -13.04 -9.04 1.82
C ALA A 63 -12.42 -8.77 0.43
N CYS A 64 -12.77 -9.56 -0.58
CA CYS A 64 -12.34 -9.34 -1.95
C CYS A 64 -12.79 -7.98 -2.49
N VAL A 65 -14.03 -7.55 -2.20
CA VAL A 65 -14.55 -6.24 -2.61
C VAL A 65 -13.75 -5.11 -1.94
N VAL A 66 -13.51 -5.20 -0.63
CA VAL A 66 -12.73 -4.19 0.12
C VAL A 66 -11.28 -4.12 -0.39
N LEU A 67 -10.64 -5.27 -0.59
CA LEU A 67 -9.27 -5.33 -1.12
C LEU A 67 -9.16 -4.83 -2.56
N SER A 68 -10.17 -5.05 -3.40
CA SER A 68 -10.19 -4.54 -4.77
C SER A 68 -10.15 -3.02 -4.82
N PHE A 69 -10.82 -2.35 -3.89
CA PHE A 69 -10.73 -0.90 -3.74
C PHE A 69 -9.30 -0.46 -3.35
N SER A 70 -8.65 -1.18 -2.45
CA SER A 70 -7.28 -0.87 -2.01
C SER A 70 -6.23 -1.08 -3.11
N THR A 71 -6.47 -2.00 -4.06
CA THR A 71 -5.59 -2.27 -5.20
C THR A 71 -5.94 -1.46 -6.46
N GLY A 72 -7.08 -0.78 -6.47
CA GLY A 72 -7.64 -0.05 -7.63
C GLY A 72 -6.85 1.17 -8.08
N GLY A 73 -5.82 1.60 -7.34
CA GLY A 73 -5.00 2.78 -7.68
C GLY A 73 -4.22 2.69 -9.00
N ALA A 74 -3.99 1.50 -9.52
CA ALA A 74 -3.24 1.30 -10.77
C ALA A 74 -3.91 1.96 -11.99
N GLN A 75 -5.23 2.14 -11.98
CA GLN A 75 -5.96 2.80 -13.07
C GLN A 75 -5.57 4.27 -13.26
N PHE A 76 -5.16 4.97 -12.19
CA PHE A 76 -4.74 6.38 -12.26
C PHE A 76 -3.40 6.57 -12.98
N ILE A 77 -2.65 5.51 -13.25
CA ILE A 77 -1.44 5.56 -14.08
C ILE A 77 -1.79 5.99 -15.51
N SER A 78 -3.00 5.69 -15.99
CA SER A 78 -3.46 6.07 -17.33
C SER A 78 -3.48 7.58 -17.54
N GLU A 79 -3.75 8.37 -16.50
CA GLU A 79 -3.73 9.83 -16.54
C GLU A 79 -2.33 10.41 -16.87
N LEU A 80 -1.29 9.63 -16.60
CA LEU A 80 0.09 10.01 -16.88
C LEU A 80 0.57 9.53 -18.25
N GLY A 81 -0.30 8.94 -19.07
CA GLY A 81 0.07 8.39 -20.39
C GLY A 81 0.72 9.42 -21.33
N GLY A 82 0.29 10.67 -21.28
CA GLY A 82 0.84 11.76 -22.07
C GLY A 82 2.28 12.15 -21.71
N GLU A 83 2.77 11.78 -20.52
CA GLU A 83 4.12 12.06 -20.04
C GLU A 83 5.11 10.90 -20.34
N MET A 84 4.61 9.79 -20.85
CA MET A 84 5.40 8.59 -21.12
C MET A 84 5.97 8.61 -22.54
N LYS A 85 7.20 8.12 -22.70
CA LYS A 85 7.84 8.01 -24.03
C LYS A 85 7.15 6.96 -24.91
N ASN A 86 6.74 5.83 -24.34
CA ASN A 86 6.09 4.72 -25.04
C ASN A 86 4.87 4.24 -24.23
N PRO A 87 3.76 5.01 -24.20
CA PRO A 87 2.62 4.72 -23.32
C PRO A 87 1.97 3.36 -23.60
N GLN A 88 1.86 2.96 -24.88
CA GLN A 88 1.27 1.68 -25.26
C GLN A 88 1.97 0.45 -24.66
N ARG A 89 3.27 0.56 -24.40
CA ARG A 89 4.08 -0.51 -23.81
C ARG A 89 4.26 -0.33 -22.32
N ASP A 90 4.52 0.89 -21.86
CA ASP A 90 4.95 1.16 -20.49
C ASP A 90 3.76 1.22 -19.53
N LEU A 91 2.58 1.68 -19.97
CA LEU A 91 1.35 1.71 -19.17
C LEU A 91 0.92 0.30 -18.71
N PRO A 92 0.68 -0.68 -19.61
CA PRO A 92 0.25 -2.01 -19.18
C PRO A 92 1.26 -2.67 -18.23
N ARG A 93 2.56 -2.48 -18.50
CA ARG A 93 3.61 -3.03 -17.66
C ARG A 93 3.60 -2.40 -16.27
N ALA A 94 3.53 -1.07 -16.18
CA ALA A 94 3.46 -0.37 -14.92
C ALA A 94 2.24 -0.80 -14.10
N MET A 95 1.08 -0.93 -14.73
CA MET A 95 -0.15 -1.40 -14.07
C MET A 95 -0.01 -2.82 -13.53
N ILE A 96 0.47 -3.76 -14.35
CA ILE A 96 0.65 -5.16 -13.94
C ILE A 96 1.67 -5.27 -12.81
N PHE A 97 2.85 -4.67 -12.95
CA PHE A 97 3.90 -4.75 -11.94
C PHE A 97 3.50 -4.09 -10.62
N SER A 98 2.83 -2.93 -10.65
CA SER A 98 2.38 -2.25 -9.43
C SER A 98 1.32 -3.06 -8.70
N THR A 99 0.35 -3.65 -9.43
CA THR A 99 -0.70 -4.48 -8.85
C THR A 99 -0.12 -5.76 -8.25
N LEU A 100 0.79 -6.44 -8.95
CA LEU A 100 1.44 -7.65 -8.43
C LEU A 100 2.30 -7.34 -7.19
N LEU A 101 3.07 -6.26 -7.21
CA LEU A 101 3.87 -5.84 -6.07
C LEU A 101 2.99 -5.54 -4.86
N ALA A 102 1.91 -4.78 -5.05
CA ALA A 102 0.94 -4.49 -4.00
C ALA A 102 0.29 -5.76 -3.45
N ALA A 103 -0.12 -6.69 -4.31
CA ALA A 103 -0.71 -7.97 -3.90
C ALA A 103 0.25 -8.79 -3.05
N VAL A 104 1.53 -8.87 -3.43
CA VAL A 104 2.56 -9.58 -2.66
C VAL A 104 2.73 -8.95 -1.27
N PHE A 105 2.88 -7.62 -1.19
CA PHE A 105 3.04 -6.95 0.10
C PHE A 105 1.79 -7.07 0.98
N PHE A 106 0.59 -6.89 0.42
CA PHE A 106 -0.66 -7.06 1.17
C PHE A 106 -0.81 -8.48 1.71
N THR A 107 -0.48 -9.49 0.90
CA THR A 107 -0.53 -10.89 1.33
C THR A 107 0.46 -11.15 2.47
N LEU A 108 1.72 -10.74 2.31
CA LEU A 108 2.75 -10.96 3.33
C LEU A 108 2.43 -10.24 4.64
N VAL A 109 2.00 -8.98 4.57
CA VAL A 109 1.59 -8.21 5.76
C VAL A 109 0.38 -8.84 6.45
N SER A 110 -0.62 -9.31 5.68
CA SER A 110 -1.80 -9.96 6.23
C SER A 110 -1.45 -11.30 6.89
N VAL A 111 -0.60 -12.12 6.27
CA VAL A 111 -0.14 -13.39 6.84
C VAL A 111 0.60 -13.15 8.16
N VAL A 112 1.47 -12.15 8.22
CA VAL A 112 2.17 -11.80 9.47
C VAL A 112 1.19 -11.30 10.54
N ALA A 113 0.29 -10.38 10.17
CA ALA A 113 -0.65 -9.78 11.12
C ALA A 113 -1.58 -10.82 11.76
N VAL A 114 -2.19 -11.68 10.94
CA VAL A 114 -3.14 -12.72 11.42
C VAL A 114 -2.40 -13.95 11.96
N GLY A 115 -1.20 -14.22 11.45
CA GLY A 115 -0.40 -15.35 11.90
C GLY A 115 0.16 -15.19 13.31
N ILE A 116 0.47 -13.96 13.74
CA ILE A 116 1.03 -13.71 15.09
C ILE A 116 -0.09 -13.48 16.10
N LEU A 117 -1.06 -12.64 15.74
CA LEU A 117 -2.20 -12.31 16.61
C LEU A 117 -3.46 -13.01 16.10
N PRO A 118 -4.24 -13.65 16.99
CA PRO A 118 -5.53 -14.21 16.61
C PRO A 118 -6.43 -13.18 15.93
N LEU A 119 -7.28 -13.63 15.01
CA LEU A 119 -8.18 -12.75 14.24
C LEU A 119 -9.01 -11.82 15.12
N GLU A 120 -9.47 -12.32 16.29
CA GLU A 120 -10.23 -11.54 17.27
C GLU A 120 -9.45 -10.32 17.82
N GLN A 121 -8.13 -10.43 17.88
CA GLN A 121 -7.26 -9.35 18.35
C GLN A 121 -6.82 -8.40 17.23
N THR A 122 -6.90 -8.83 15.98
CA THR A 122 -6.54 -8.00 14.81
C THR A 122 -7.75 -7.33 14.18
N ALA A 123 -8.93 -7.93 14.31
CA ALA A 123 -10.17 -7.40 13.75
C ALA A 123 -10.49 -6.00 14.26
N GLY A 124 -10.71 -5.07 13.34
CA GLY A 124 -11.03 -3.69 13.67
C GLY A 124 -9.86 -2.81 14.12
N LYS A 125 -8.65 -3.37 14.23
CA LYS A 125 -7.45 -2.61 14.59
C LYS A 125 -6.70 -2.10 13.36
N SER A 126 -6.02 -0.99 13.53
CA SER A 126 -5.11 -0.48 12.51
C SER A 126 -3.82 -1.34 12.43
N LEU A 127 -3.17 -1.35 11.27
CA LEU A 127 -1.88 -2.05 11.12
C LEU A 127 -0.83 -1.51 12.09
N ALA A 128 -0.91 -0.24 12.49
CA ALA A 128 -0.02 0.36 13.48
C ALA A 128 -0.19 -0.26 14.86
N GLU A 129 -1.44 -0.52 15.29
CA GLU A 129 -1.71 -1.19 16.57
C GLU A 129 -1.24 -2.63 16.57
N VAL A 130 -1.47 -3.36 15.48
CA VAL A 130 -0.97 -4.73 15.29
C VAL A 130 0.56 -4.74 15.33
N ALA A 131 1.21 -3.84 14.60
CA ALA A 131 2.67 -3.73 14.56
C ALA A 131 3.27 -3.38 15.94
N SER A 132 2.57 -2.60 16.77
CA SER A 132 3.04 -2.27 18.13
C SER A 132 3.12 -3.47 19.05
N ALA A 133 2.33 -4.50 18.82
CA ALA A 133 2.35 -5.76 19.57
C ALA A 133 3.44 -6.73 19.10
N ILE A 134 3.94 -6.54 17.87
CA ILE A 134 4.88 -7.46 17.20
C ILE A 134 6.31 -6.89 17.25
N LEU A 135 6.47 -5.59 16.99
CA LEU A 135 7.78 -4.98 16.77
C LEU A 135 8.40 -4.44 18.06
N PRO A 136 9.71 -4.63 18.27
CA PRO A 136 10.45 -3.91 19.31
C PRO A 136 10.33 -2.39 19.13
N ALA A 137 10.33 -1.63 20.22
CA ALA A 137 10.07 -0.19 20.20
C ALA A 137 10.88 0.61 19.15
N PRO A 138 12.21 0.42 18.95
CA PRO A 138 12.95 1.17 17.93
C PRO A 138 12.54 0.79 16.51
N VAL A 139 12.21 -0.49 16.26
CA VAL A 139 11.74 -0.99 14.96
C VAL A 139 10.34 -0.51 14.66
N TYR A 140 9.48 -0.45 15.68
CA TYR A 140 8.14 0.10 15.57
C TYR A 140 8.15 1.58 15.14
N VAL A 141 9.03 2.39 15.71
CA VAL A 141 9.19 3.79 15.29
C VAL A 141 9.62 3.88 13.81
N ALA A 142 10.59 3.07 13.40
CA ALA A 142 11.01 3.01 12.00
C ALA A 142 9.87 2.57 11.07
N PHE A 143 9.05 1.60 11.50
CA PHE A 143 7.84 1.15 10.79
C PHE A 143 6.81 2.28 10.66
N ILE A 144 6.49 3.01 11.73
CA ILE A 144 5.53 4.12 11.69
C ILE A 144 5.99 5.22 10.76
N ILE A 145 7.28 5.56 10.77
CA ILE A 145 7.83 6.57 9.84
C ILE A 145 7.81 6.02 8.41
N GLY A 146 8.33 4.82 8.17
CA GLY A 146 8.42 4.21 6.85
C GLY A 146 7.04 3.86 6.27
N ALA A 147 6.29 2.99 6.92
CA ALA A 147 5.02 2.52 6.40
C ALA A 147 3.86 3.48 6.68
N GLY A 148 3.83 4.16 7.83
CA GLY A 148 2.75 5.07 8.19
C GLY A 148 2.88 6.44 7.51
N LEU A 149 3.92 7.20 7.86
CA LEU A 149 4.10 8.56 7.37
C LEU A 149 4.30 8.62 5.85
N PHE A 150 5.17 7.77 5.31
CA PHE A 150 5.43 7.75 3.86
C PHE A 150 4.24 7.19 3.06
N ALA A 151 3.39 6.32 3.62
CA ALA A 151 2.16 5.90 2.95
C ALA A 151 1.20 7.09 2.74
N LEU A 152 0.99 7.91 3.77
CA LEU A 152 0.18 9.13 3.65
C LEU A 152 0.82 10.14 2.69
N ALA A 153 2.13 10.32 2.79
CA ALA A 153 2.87 11.24 1.93
C ALA A 153 2.81 10.84 0.44
N THR A 154 2.98 9.56 0.12
CA THR A 154 2.86 9.04 -1.25
C THR A 154 1.46 9.20 -1.80
N SER A 155 0.42 8.94 -1.01
CA SER A 155 -0.97 9.10 -1.41
C SER A 155 -1.31 10.56 -1.73
N ILE A 156 -0.87 11.49 -0.90
CA ILE A 156 -1.06 12.92 -1.13
C ILE A 156 -0.34 13.38 -2.40
N ASN A 157 0.95 13.03 -2.54
CA ASN A 157 1.74 13.45 -3.69
C ASN A 157 1.19 12.89 -5.01
N SER A 158 0.84 11.59 -5.05
CA SER A 158 0.26 10.99 -6.24
C SER A 158 -1.11 11.60 -6.60
N THR A 159 -1.95 11.91 -5.60
CA THR A 159 -3.23 12.57 -5.84
C THR A 159 -3.05 13.94 -6.50
N PHE A 160 -2.11 14.75 -6.06
CA PHE A 160 -1.79 16.01 -6.75
C PHE A 160 -1.31 15.78 -8.18
N THR A 161 -0.48 14.76 -8.40
CA THR A 161 0.10 14.50 -9.71
C THR A 161 -0.96 14.10 -10.75
N TRP A 162 -1.88 13.16 -10.44
CA TRP A 162 -2.88 12.72 -11.41
C TRP A 162 -4.11 13.64 -11.48
N ALA A 163 -4.57 14.22 -10.35
CA ALA A 163 -5.75 15.07 -10.33
C ALA A 163 -5.54 16.38 -11.11
N THR A 164 -4.35 16.97 -11.06
CA THR A 164 -4.03 18.19 -11.84
C THR A 164 -4.04 17.93 -13.34
N LYS A 165 -3.69 16.73 -13.79
CA LYS A 165 -3.73 16.36 -15.22
C LYS A 165 -5.16 16.25 -15.73
N SER A 166 -6.06 15.62 -14.99
CA SER A 166 -7.47 15.51 -15.38
C SER A 166 -8.13 16.88 -15.51
N VAL A 167 -7.80 17.83 -14.61
CA VAL A 167 -8.30 19.20 -14.70
C VAL A 167 -7.72 19.94 -15.91
N LEU A 168 -6.41 19.77 -16.20
CA LEU A 168 -5.78 20.41 -17.35
C LEU A 168 -6.42 19.98 -18.67
N ILE A 169 -6.64 18.67 -18.86
CA ILE A 169 -7.30 18.13 -20.05
C ILE A 169 -8.74 18.65 -20.20
N ALA A 170 -9.45 18.87 -19.08
CA ALA A 170 -10.80 19.42 -19.12
C ALA A 170 -10.87 20.91 -19.49
N CYS A 171 -9.74 21.63 -19.44
CA CYS A 171 -9.62 23.06 -19.78
C CYS A 171 -9.14 23.29 -21.23
N GLU A 172 -8.67 22.26 -21.93
CA GLU A 172 -8.32 22.29 -23.36
C GLU A 172 -9.51 21.94 -24.24
#